data_55e5c5b47d9a47875609a4f04dd3aed5
#
_entry.id   55e5c5b47d9a47875609a4f04dd3aed5
#
_cell.length_a   1.000
_cell.length_b   1.000
_cell.length_c   1.000
_cell.angle_alpha   90.00
_cell.angle_beta   90.00
_cell.angle_gamma   90.00
#
_symmetry.space_group_name_H-M   'P 1'
#
loop_
_entity.id
_entity.type
_entity.pdbx_description
1 polymer ?
#
loop_
_entity_poly.entity_id
_entity_poly.type
_entity_poly.pdbx_seq_one_letter_code
_entity_poly.pdbx_strand_id
1 'polypeptide(L)'
;NEITVFPYEDKISYDEYISGKQEAATTDVIHIDAETPYATSDYTVYPIYDRKSSITEPQDPAKIMLNTIGSEKWQTVGQWTEYEFEVQTAGLYEIVLRYRQNEQTGMYTSRKVYIDGEVPFEEANYAKFNYDTNWQVEPLGNGADTFQFYLEPGKHILKLEVTLGEMGTVVRQVAQIVDSVNKDYLEILKLTGPSPDKYRDYGFGRVLPDVVEDLVLQSMALTNVVDYIEG
;
A
#
# COMPACT_ATOMS: atom_id res chain seq x y z
N ASN A 1 -8.33 -25.29 -11.71
CA ASN A 1 -8.13 -24.21 -10.74
C ASN A 1 -8.15 -24.85 -9.36
N GLU A 2 -7.09 -24.69 -8.62
CA GLU A 2 -6.92 -25.22 -7.26
C GLU A 2 -6.96 -24.04 -6.28
N ILE A 3 -7.67 -24.20 -5.17
CA ILE A 3 -7.64 -23.26 -4.04
C ILE A 3 -6.94 -23.98 -2.90
N THR A 4 -5.79 -23.47 -2.50
CA THR A 4 -5.05 -23.98 -1.36
C THR A 4 -5.27 -23.03 -0.18
N VAL A 5 -5.65 -23.58 0.97
CA VAL A 5 -5.85 -22.82 2.21
C VAL A 5 -4.69 -23.14 3.13
N PHE A 6 -3.96 -22.12 3.53
CA PHE A 6 -2.90 -22.20 4.54
C PHE A 6 -3.39 -21.64 5.87
N PRO A 7 -2.89 -22.13 7.01
CA PRO A 7 -3.12 -21.47 8.28
C PRO A 7 -2.48 -20.06 8.22
N TYR A 8 -3.15 -19.08 8.84
CA TYR A 8 -2.55 -17.78 9.05
C TYR A 8 -1.45 -17.92 10.11
N GLU A 9 -0.25 -17.46 9.77
CA GLU A 9 0.86 -17.36 10.70
C GLU A 9 1.15 -15.88 10.94
N ASP A 10 1.14 -15.47 12.20
CA ASP A 10 1.55 -14.12 12.58
C ASP A 10 3.04 -13.94 12.22
N LYS A 11 3.36 -12.88 11.51
CA LYS A 11 4.75 -12.50 11.28
C LYS A 11 5.35 -11.91 12.56
N ILE A 12 6.63 -12.09 12.75
CA ILE A 12 7.36 -11.45 13.84
C ILE A 12 7.39 -9.93 13.63
N SER A 13 7.49 -9.16 14.72
CA SER A 13 7.66 -7.72 14.63
C SER A 13 9.05 -7.34 14.11
N TYR A 14 9.20 -6.11 13.64
CA TYR A 14 10.50 -5.59 13.20
C TYR A 14 11.56 -5.65 14.29
N ASP A 15 11.23 -5.26 15.52
CA ASP A 15 12.14 -5.31 16.66
C ASP A 15 12.64 -6.74 16.95
N GLU A 16 11.73 -7.71 16.86
CA GLU A 16 12.10 -9.13 17.03
C GLU A 16 12.95 -9.60 15.84
N TYR A 17 12.64 -9.16 14.62
CA TYR A 17 13.38 -9.52 13.42
C TYR A 17 14.83 -9.06 13.46
N ILE A 18 15.13 -7.84 13.91
CA ILE A 18 16.51 -7.31 13.98
C ILE A 18 17.28 -7.78 15.22
N SER A 19 16.57 -8.30 16.22
CA SER A 19 17.18 -8.69 17.48
C SER A 19 18.29 -9.73 17.29
N GLY A 20 19.49 -9.42 17.78
CA GLY A 20 20.67 -10.30 17.70
C GLY A 20 21.35 -10.35 16.34
N LYS A 21 20.85 -9.65 15.32
CA LYS A 21 21.51 -9.51 14.02
C LYS A 21 22.47 -8.33 14.04
N GLN A 22 23.50 -8.39 13.21
CA GLN A 22 24.54 -7.35 13.12
C GLN A 22 24.48 -6.69 11.74
N GLU A 23 24.87 -5.42 11.68
CA GLU A 23 25.07 -4.71 10.42
C GLU A 23 26.14 -5.43 9.56
N ALA A 24 25.97 -5.33 8.26
CA ALA A 24 26.95 -5.87 7.34
C ALA A 24 28.29 -5.13 7.48
N ALA A 25 29.37 -5.87 7.67
CA ALA A 25 30.72 -5.31 7.81
C ALA A 25 31.30 -4.90 6.45
N THR A 26 30.56 -4.08 5.71
CA THR A 26 30.96 -3.57 4.39
C THR A 26 30.58 -2.10 4.23
N THR A 27 31.29 -1.40 3.36
CA THR A 27 30.96 -0.05 2.90
C THR A 27 30.50 -0.04 1.46
N ASP A 28 30.29 -1.22 0.86
CA ASP A 28 29.87 -1.34 -0.51
C ASP A 28 28.44 -0.84 -0.68
N VAL A 29 28.23 -0.05 -1.73
CA VAL A 29 26.91 0.43 -2.12
C VAL A 29 26.50 -0.30 -3.41
N ILE A 30 25.36 -0.95 -3.37
CA ILE A 30 24.78 -1.65 -4.51
C ILE A 30 23.77 -0.72 -5.16
N HIS A 31 24.01 -0.34 -6.41
CA HIS A 31 23.08 0.48 -7.19
C HIS A 31 22.20 -0.41 -8.06
N ILE A 32 20.89 -0.16 -8.01
CA ILE A 32 19.89 -0.87 -8.82
C ILE A 32 19.11 0.18 -9.59
N ASP A 33 19.09 0.06 -10.91
CA ASP A 33 18.32 0.93 -11.79
C ASP A 33 16.84 0.51 -11.74
N ALA A 34 16.01 1.31 -11.07
CA ALA A 34 14.62 0.97 -10.83
C ALA A 34 13.78 0.89 -12.13
N GLU A 35 14.20 1.57 -13.18
CA GLU A 35 13.59 1.50 -14.51
C GLU A 35 13.92 0.20 -15.27
N THR A 36 14.83 -0.65 -14.74
CA THR A 36 15.15 -1.95 -15.31
C THR A 36 14.79 -3.10 -14.37
N PRO A 37 13.49 -3.28 -14.02
CA PRO A 37 13.09 -4.35 -13.12
C PRO A 37 13.41 -5.72 -13.71
N TYR A 38 13.76 -6.68 -12.83
CA TYR A 38 13.91 -8.09 -13.20
C TYR A 38 12.60 -8.69 -13.71
N ALA A 39 11.48 -8.33 -13.06
CA ALA A 39 10.14 -8.73 -13.45
C ALA A 39 9.11 -7.70 -12.97
N THR A 40 7.93 -7.73 -13.60
CA THR A 40 6.75 -6.93 -13.21
C THR A 40 5.50 -7.79 -13.20
N SER A 41 4.49 -7.40 -12.42
CA SER A 41 3.21 -8.11 -12.32
C SER A 41 2.48 -8.25 -13.65
N ASP A 42 2.57 -7.21 -14.46
CA ASP A 42 1.87 -7.13 -15.74
C ASP A 42 2.54 -6.07 -16.65
N TYR A 43 2.16 -6.06 -17.91
CA TYR A 43 2.74 -5.19 -18.95
C TYR A 43 2.37 -3.70 -18.79
N THR A 44 1.46 -3.34 -17.88
CA THR A 44 1.12 -1.93 -17.64
C THR A 44 2.13 -1.24 -16.74
N VAL A 45 2.90 -2.01 -15.95
CA VAL A 45 4.01 -1.50 -15.14
C VAL A 45 5.28 -1.53 -15.98
N TYR A 46 5.61 -0.42 -16.60
CA TYR A 46 6.74 -0.28 -17.51
C TYR A 46 7.53 1.01 -17.26
N PRO A 47 8.80 1.04 -17.68
CA PRO A 47 9.63 2.22 -17.55
C PRO A 47 9.12 3.40 -18.35
N ILE A 48 9.24 4.60 -17.77
CA ILE A 48 8.83 5.86 -18.39
C ILE A 48 9.97 6.88 -18.33
N TYR A 49 9.77 8.00 -19.00
CA TYR A 49 10.73 9.07 -19.09
C TYR A 49 10.26 10.31 -18.29
N ASP A 50 11.06 10.72 -17.30
CA ASP A 50 10.87 11.98 -16.58
C ASP A 50 11.98 13.00 -16.96
N ARG A 51 11.56 14.13 -17.55
CA ARG A 51 12.41 15.28 -17.88
C ARG A 51 12.40 16.39 -16.84
N LYS A 52 11.49 16.29 -15.88
CA LYS A 52 11.21 17.42 -14.99
C LYS A 52 12.24 17.58 -13.87
N SER A 53 13.02 16.54 -13.62
CA SER A 53 13.97 16.53 -12.53
C SER A 53 15.41 16.28 -13.03
N SER A 54 16.36 17.02 -12.49
CA SER A 54 17.79 16.79 -12.75
C SER A 54 18.40 15.65 -11.94
N ILE A 55 17.63 15.08 -11.00
CA ILE A 55 18.11 14.02 -10.12
C ILE A 55 17.67 12.62 -10.57
N THR A 56 16.82 12.52 -11.60
CA THR A 56 16.50 11.23 -12.22
C THR A 56 17.63 10.85 -13.20
N GLU A 57 18.10 9.63 -13.14
CA GLU A 57 19.15 9.08 -13.97
C GLU A 57 18.65 7.80 -14.67
N PRO A 58 19.11 7.49 -15.90
CA PRO A 58 20.00 8.27 -16.74
C PRO A 58 19.33 9.49 -17.40
N GLN A 59 20.12 10.50 -17.74
CA GLN A 59 19.65 11.67 -18.53
C GLN A 59 20.58 11.93 -19.69
N ASP A 60 20.00 12.26 -20.86
CA ASP A 60 20.70 12.72 -22.04
C ASP A 60 19.94 13.93 -22.63
N PRO A 61 20.61 15.09 -22.86
CA PRO A 61 19.95 16.26 -23.42
C PRO A 61 19.39 16.06 -24.83
N ALA A 62 19.96 15.13 -25.59
CA ALA A 62 19.65 14.85 -26.99
C ALA A 62 18.78 13.61 -27.21
N LYS A 63 18.67 12.73 -26.21
CA LYS A 63 17.96 11.44 -26.31
C LYS A 63 16.90 11.30 -25.25
N ILE A 64 15.86 10.56 -25.59
CA ILE A 64 14.88 10.09 -24.61
C ILE A 64 15.49 8.87 -23.90
N MET A 65 15.69 8.99 -22.58
CA MET A 65 16.18 7.90 -21.75
C MET A 65 15.06 7.52 -20.77
N LEU A 66 14.74 6.24 -20.70
CA LEU A 66 13.85 5.74 -19.65
C LEU A 66 14.63 5.82 -18.34
N ASN A 67 14.09 6.50 -17.34
CA ASN A 67 14.79 6.83 -16.09
C ASN A 67 13.90 6.76 -14.85
N THR A 68 12.68 6.27 -15.01
CA THR A 68 11.74 6.06 -13.90
C THR A 68 10.80 4.90 -14.22
N ILE A 69 10.14 4.35 -13.20
CA ILE A 69 9.08 3.36 -13.36
C ILE A 69 7.89 3.76 -12.46
N GLY A 70 6.68 3.46 -12.89
CA GLY A 70 5.48 3.66 -12.08
C GLY A 70 4.61 4.82 -12.51
N SER A 71 4.51 5.92 -11.71
CA SER A 71 3.51 6.97 -11.86
C SER A 71 2.09 6.36 -11.88
N GLU A 72 1.17 6.89 -12.68
CA GLU A 72 -0.18 6.35 -12.86
C GLU A 72 -0.24 4.90 -13.39
N LYS A 73 0.88 4.31 -13.75
CA LYS A 73 0.98 2.94 -14.27
C LYS A 73 1.25 1.89 -13.19
N TRP A 74 1.60 2.32 -11.97
CA TRP A 74 1.89 1.42 -10.84
C TRP A 74 1.16 1.88 -9.58
N GLN A 75 -0.17 1.77 -9.61
CA GLN A 75 -1.05 2.24 -8.52
C GLN A 75 -2.15 1.25 -8.15
N THR A 76 -2.36 0.20 -8.95
CA THR A 76 -3.40 -0.79 -8.65
C THR A 76 -2.90 -1.78 -7.62
N VAL A 77 -3.69 -2.03 -6.58
CA VAL A 77 -3.38 -3.01 -5.54
C VAL A 77 -3.05 -4.36 -6.15
N GLY A 78 -1.94 -4.96 -5.70
CA GLY A 78 -1.42 -6.22 -6.23
C GLY A 78 -0.45 -6.06 -7.40
N GLN A 79 -0.30 -4.87 -8.00
CA GLN A 79 0.78 -4.63 -8.96
C GLN A 79 2.14 -4.61 -8.24
N TRP A 80 3.15 -5.23 -8.83
CA TRP A 80 4.47 -5.32 -8.23
C TRP A 80 5.60 -5.21 -9.26
N THR A 81 6.78 -4.89 -8.74
CA THR A 81 8.08 -4.93 -9.44
C THR A 81 9.07 -5.77 -8.64
N GLU A 82 9.96 -6.47 -9.33
CA GLU A 82 11.05 -7.24 -8.74
C GLU A 82 12.40 -6.76 -9.24
N TYR A 83 13.40 -6.78 -8.35
CA TYR A 83 14.78 -6.37 -8.60
C TYR A 83 15.74 -7.43 -8.09
N GLU A 84 16.58 -7.98 -8.97
CA GLU A 84 17.66 -8.89 -8.57
C GLU A 84 18.90 -8.08 -8.22
N PHE A 85 19.55 -8.43 -7.11
CA PHE A 85 20.82 -7.86 -6.68
C PHE A 85 21.66 -8.90 -5.94
N GLU A 86 22.95 -8.62 -5.71
CA GLU A 86 23.85 -9.55 -5.06
C GLU A 86 24.62 -8.85 -3.95
N VAL A 87 24.66 -9.48 -2.77
CA VAL A 87 25.50 -9.04 -1.64
C VAL A 87 26.65 -10.00 -1.41
N GLN A 88 27.78 -9.47 -0.97
CA GLN A 88 29.00 -10.27 -0.74
C GLN A 88 29.23 -10.59 0.75
N THR A 89 28.59 -9.85 1.65
CA THR A 89 28.80 -9.95 3.11
C THR A 89 27.47 -10.12 3.81
N ALA A 90 27.38 -11.07 4.73
CA ALA A 90 26.18 -11.25 5.55
C ALA A 90 25.97 -10.08 6.50
N GLY A 91 24.73 -9.70 6.74
CA GLY A 91 24.37 -8.70 7.74
C GLY A 91 23.10 -7.93 7.42
N LEU A 92 22.81 -6.92 8.22
CA LEU A 92 21.70 -6.00 8.02
C LEU A 92 22.07 -4.91 7.00
N TYR A 93 21.19 -4.70 6.04
CA TYR A 93 21.29 -3.69 4.98
C TYR A 93 20.10 -2.77 4.99
N GLU A 94 20.32 -1.50 4.73
CA GLU A 94 19.27 -0.54 4.41
C GLU A 94 19.01 -0.52 2.91
N ILE A 95 17.73 -0.47 2.52
CA ILE A 95 17.32 -0.30 1.14
C ILE A 95 16.80 1.13 1.00
N VAL A 96 17.55 1.95 0.29
CA VAL A 96 17.24 3.37 0.06
C VAL A 96 16.65 3.53 -1.33
N LEU A 97 15.50 4.18 -1.40
CA LEU A 97 14.80 4.42 -2.66
C LEU A 97 14.82 5.91 -3.03
N ARG A 98 15.03 6.17 -4.32
CA ARG A 98 14.73 7.45 -4.92
C ARG A 98 13.33 7.38 -5.51
N TYR A 99 12.37 8.08 -4.90
CA TYR A 99 10.97 8.01 -5.29
C TYR A 99 10.31 9.38 -5.27
N ARG A 100 9.14 9.46 -5.90
CA ARG A 100 8.24 10.59 -5.80
C ARG A 100 6.81 10.08 -5.68
N GLN A 101 6.11 10.50 -4.64
CA GLN A 101 4.68 10.29 -4.48
C GLN A 101 3.99 11.65 -4.52
N ASN A 102 3.46 12.05 -5.68
CA ASN A 102 2.81 13.33 -5.91
C ASN A 102 1.35 13.22 -6.35
N GLU A 103 0.79 12.01 -6.28
CA GLU A 103 -0.58 11.72 -6.73
C GLU A 103 -1.59 11.84 -5.56
N GLN A 104 -1.23 11.37 -4.38
CA GLN A 104 -2.11 11.35 -3.20
C GLN A 104 -1.75 12.51 -2.27
N THR A 105 -2.27 13.70 -2.56
CA THR A 105 -1.99 14.93 -1.79
C THR A 105 -2.35 14.77 -0.33
N GLY A 106 -1.37 15.03 0.56
CA GLY A 106 -1.56 14.98 2.01
C GLY A 106 -1.64 13.57 2.60
N MET A 107 -1.47 12.52 1.76
CA MET A 107 -1.50 11.13 2.19
C MET A 107 -0.20 10.42 1.80
N TYR A 108 0.09 9.31 2.48
CA TYR A 108 1.13 8.39 2.06
C TYR A 108 0.55 7.27 1.17
N THR A 109 1.40 6.65 0.37
CA THR A 109 1.09 5.38 -0.29
C THR A 109 1.91 4.26 0.33
N SER A 110 1.47 3.02 0.19
CA SER A 110 2.14 1.88 0.81
C SER A 110 2.58 0.86 -0.22
N ARG A 111 3.70 0.21 0.10
CA ARG A 111 4.17 -0.98 -0.61
C ARG A 111 4.44 -2.09 0.39
N LYS A 112 4.06 -3.30 0.01
CA LYS A 112 4.46 -4.51 0.69
C LYS A 112 5.82 -4.92 0.17
N VAL A 113 6.75 -5.16 1.08
CA VAL A 113 8.14 -5.48 0.79
C VAL A 113 8.37 -6.97 0.98
N TYR A 114 8.93 -7.60 -0.05
CA TYR A 114 9.37 -8.98 0.04
C TYR A 114 10.87 -9.05 -0.22
N ILE A 115 11.52 -9.93 0.50
CA ILE A 115 12.89 -10.37 0.22
C ILE A 115 12.82 -11.87 -0.07
N ASP A 116 13.32 -12.27 -1.24
CA ASP A 116 13.35 -13.67 -1.70
C ASP A 116 11.97 -14.36 -1.68
N GLY A 117 10.93 -13.59 -1.98
CA GLY A 117 9.54 -14.07 -2.03
C GLY A 117 8.81 -14.08 -0.70
N GLU A 118 9.45 -13.74 0.41
CA GLU A 118 8.85 -13.69 1.75
C GLU A 118 8.79 -12.26 2.30
N VAL A 119 7.75 -11.97 3.08
CA VAL A 119 7.67 -10.75 3.90
C VAL A 119 8.46 -11.02 5.18
N PRO A 120 9.54 -10.29 5.46
CA PRO A 120 10.46 -10.65 6.53
C PRO A 120 9.93 -10.36 7.95
N PHE A 121 9.05 -9.39 8.12
CA PHE A 121 8.43 -9.00 9.38
C PHE A 121 7.10 -8.27 9.13
N GLU A 122 6.28 -8.09 10.15
CA GLU A 122 4.91 -7.59 10.01
C GLU A 122 4.85 -6.20 9.36
N GLU A 123 5.71 -5.26 9.78
CA GLU A 123 5.71 -3.88 9.29
C GLU A 123 6.14 -3.76 7.82
N ALA A 124 6.83 -4.77 7.28
CA ALA A 124 7.16 -4.83 5.84
C ALA A 124 5.92 -5.02 4.94
N ASN A 125 4.75 -5.31 5.52
CA ASN A 125 3.49 -5.32 4.77
C ASN A 125 3.05 -3.92 4.31
N TYR A 126 3.59 -2.83 4.93
CA TYR A 126 3.11 -1.46 4.67
C TYR A 126 4.22 -0.42 4.80
N ALA A 127 5.34 -0.61 4.12
CA ALA A 127 6.34 0.45 3.96
C ALA A 127 5.69 1.70 3.37
N LYS A 128 5.93 2.87 3.99
CA LYS A 128 5.26 4.14 3.68
C LYS A 128 6.09 4.98 2.71
N PHE A 129 5.39 5.64 1.79
CA PHE A 129 5.93 6.58 0.82
C PHE A 129 5.18 7.90 0.96
N ASN A 130 5.81 8.87 1.58
CA ASN A 130 5.19 10.14 1.91
C ASN A 130 4.94 11.00 0.67
N TYR A 131 3.91 11.84 0.74
CA TYR A 131 3.62 12.80 -0.31
C TYR A 131 4.68 13.90 -0.37
N ASP A 132 5.25 14.09 -1.57
CA ASP A 132 6.01 15.28 -1.93
C ASP A 132 5.92 15.48 -3.46
N THR A 133 5.91 16.75 -3.89
CA THR A 133 5.97 17.10 -5.30
C THR A 133 7.36 16.92 -5.91
N ASN A 134 8.39 16.90 -5.07
CA ASN A 134 9.78 16.66 -5.44
C ASN A 134 10.15 15.17 -5.27
N TRP A 135 11.23 14.81 -5.94
CA TRP A 135 11.88 13.51 -5.70
C TRP A 135 12.52 13.48 -4.32
N GLN A 136 12.30 12.39 -3.62
CA GLN A 136 12.83 12.10 -2.29
C GLN A 136 13.83 10.94 -2.38
N VAL A 137 14.78 10.91 -1.44
CA VAL A 137 15.72 9.80 -1.27
C VAL A 137 15.63 9.37 0.18
N GLU A 138 14.94 8.28 0.42
CA GLU A 138 14.64 7.81 1.78
C GLU A 138 14.81 6.29 1.87
N PRO A 139 15.22 5.77 3.04
CA PRO A 139 15.22 4.36 3.30
C PRO A 139 13.78 3.83 3.39
N LEU A 140 13.60 2.55 3.07
CA LEU A 140 12.34 1.87 3.35
C LEU A 140 12.02 1.92 4.84
N GLY A 141 10.77 2.20 5.17
CA GLY A 141 10.32 2.31 6.55
C GLY A 141 8.81 2.49 6.66
N ASN A 142 8.32 2.63 7.90
CA ASN A 142 6.91 2.89 8.19
C ASN A 142 6.62 4.36 8.57
N GLY A 143 7.66 5.22 8.47
CA GLY A 143 7.62 6.62 8.87
C GLY A 143 8.10 6.88 10.30
N ALA A 144 8.11 5.87 11.18
CA ALA A 144 8.70 5.91 12.52
C ALA A 144 10.06 5.20 12.53
N ASP A 145 10.12 4.02 11.89
CA ASP A 145 11.30 3.16 11.86
C ASP A 145 11.84 3.06 10.42
N THR A 146 13.16 3.09 10.29
CA THR A 146 13.89 2.68 9.09
C THR A 146 14.07 1.18 9.11
N PHE A 147 13.71 0.50 8.04
CA PHE A 147 13.81 -0.94 7.94
C PHE A 147 15.20 -1.38 7.48
N GLN A 148 15.75 -2.32 8.22
CA GLN A 148 16.96 -3.06 7.84
C GLN A 148 16.59 -4.50 7.53
N PHE A 149 17.22 -5.06 6.49
CA PHE A 149 16.96 -6.40 6.00
C PHE A 149 18.23 -7.25 6.14
N TYR A 150 18.12 -8.37 6.83
CA TYR A 150 19.23 -9.30 6.96
C TYR A 150 19.38 -10.12 5.70
N LEU A 151 20.56 -10.04 5.08
CA LEU A 151 20.88 -10.71 3.84
C LEU A 151 22.13 -11.58 4.04
N GLU A 152 22.08 -12.80 3.52
CA GLU A 152 23.22 -13.69 3.41
C GLU A 152 24.00 -13.39 2.13
N PRO A 153 25.31 -13.77 2.03
CA PRO A 153 26.01 -13.58 0.76
C PRO A 153 25.36 -14.34 -0.38
N GLY A 154 25.11 -13.67 -1.50
CA GLY A 154 24.48 -14.26 -2.67
C GLY A 154 23.50 -13.33 -3.38
N LYS A 155 22.73 -13.92 -4.28
CA LYS A 155 21.69 -13.23 -5.03
C LYS A 155 20.40 -13.16 -4.24
N HIS A 156 19.76 -12.00 -4.26
CA HIS A 156 18.50 -11.71 -3.62
C HIS A 156 17.51 -11.05 -4.58
N ILE A 157 16.23 -11.16 -4.27
CA ILE A 157 15.16 -10.50 -5.01
C ILE A 157 14.38 -9.60 -4.04
N LEU A 158 14.45 -8.30 -4.30
CA LEU A 158 13.55 -7.32 -3.69
C LEU A 158 12.29 -7.25 -4.54
N LYS A 159 11.11 -7.44 -3.92
CA LYS A 159 9.82 -7.20 -4.56
C LYS A 159 9.07 -6.13 -3.81
N LEU A 160 8.52 -5.18 -4.56
CA LEU A 160 7.67 -4.10 -4.06
C LEU A 160 6.27 -4.24 -4.67
N GLU A 161 5.26 -4.47 -3.82
CA GLU A 161 3.87 -4.66 -4.25
C GLU A 161 2.98 -3.54 -3.73
N VAL A 162 2.12 -2.99 -4.58
CA VAL A 162 1.13 -1.98 -4.20
C VAL A 162 0.14 -2.56 -3.20
N THR A 163 0.01 -1.90 -2.05
CA THR A 163 -0.97 -2.24 -1.02
C THR A 163 -1.68 -1.00 -0.51
N LEU A 164 -2.84 -1.17 0.07
CA LEU A 164 -3.54 -0.10 0.79
C LEU A 164 -2.92 0.16 2.18
N GLY A 165 -2.02 -0.71 2.63
CA GLY A 165 -1.41 -0.60 3.96
C GLY A 165 -2.47 -0.62 5.07
N GLU A 166 -2.27 0.19 6.09
CA GLU A 166 -3.20 0.37 7.20
C GLU A 166 -4.59 0.84 6.75
N MET A 167 -4.66 1.62 5.66
CA MET A 167 -5.92 2.07 5.07
C MET A 167 -6.79 0.93 4.52
N GLY A 168 -6.23 -0.26 4.32
CA GLY A 168 -6.99 -1.43 3.87
C GLY A 168 -8.14 -1.81 4.81
N THR A 169 -7.95 -1.63 6.11
CA THR A 169 -9.00 -1.87 7.12
C THR A 169 -10.11 -0.82 7.02
N VAL A 170 -9.74 0.44 6.90
CA VAL A 170 -10.67 1.57 6.71
C VAL A 170 -11.54 1.36 5.46
N VAL A 171 -10.91 1.03 4.32
CA VAL A 171 -11.64 0.77 3.07
C VAL A 171 -12.64 -0.39 3.22
N ARG A 172 -12.24 -1.48 3.88
CA ARG A 172 -13.15 -2.61 4.14
C ARG A 172 -14.31 -2.21 5.05
N GLN A 173 -14.06 -1.46 6.12
CA GLN A 173 -15.12 -0.97 7.02
C GLN A 173 -16.11 -0.08 6.29
N VAL A 174 -15.64 0.88 5.51
CA VAL A 174 -16.51 1.75 4.71
C VAL A 174 -17.32 0.94 3.70
N ALA A 175 -16.72 -0.04 3.02
CA ALA A 175 -17.44 -0.92 2.10
C ALA A 175 -18.56 -1.70 2.80
N GLN A 176 -18.31 -2.24 4.00
CA GLN A 176 -19.34 -2.93 4.81
C GLN A 176 -20.47 -2.01 5.23
N ILE A 177 -20.15 -0.77 5.64
CA ILE A 177 -21.15 0.26 5.98
C ILE A 177 -22.02 0.56 4.77
N VAL A 178 -21.41 0.79 3.59
CA VAL A 178 -22.15 1.06 2.34
C VAL A 178 -23.06 -0.11 1.97
N ASP A 179 -22.59 -1.36 2.12
CA ASP A 179 -23.41 -2.54 1.84
C ASP A 179 -24.60 -2.65 2.80
N SER A 180 -24.42 -2.34 4.09
CA SER A 180 -25.52 -2.33 5.07
C SER A 180 -26.54 -1.24 4.75
N VAL A 181 -26.08 0.00 4.54
CA VAL A 181 -26.96 1.13 4.17
C VAL A 181 -27.73 0.85 2.87
N ASN A 182 -27.12 0.18 1.89
CA ASN A 182 -27.81 -0.23 0.66
C ASN A 182 -28.93 -1.24 0.93
N LYS A 183 -28.73 -2.20 1.84
CA LYS A 183 -29.79 -3.13 2.26
C LYS A 183 -30.94 -2.40 2.92
N ASP A 184 -30.63 -1.51 3.84
CA ASP A 184 -31.62 -0.67 4.53
C ASP A 184 -32.41 0.20 3.55
N TYR A 185 -31.70 0.81 2.60
CA TYR A 185 -32.36 1.58 1.53
C TYR A 185 -33.37 0.73 0.75
N LEU A 186 -33.05 -0.54 0.44
CA LEU A 186 -33.98 -1.44 -0.26
C LEU A 186 -35.22 -1.77 0.59
N GLU A 187 -35.08 -1.94 1.90
CA GLU A 187 -36.22 -2.15 2.80
C GLU A 187 -37.12 -0.89 2.88
N ILE A 188 -36.49 0.28 2.98
CA ILE A 188 -37.22 1.56 2.92
C ILE A 188 -37.96 1.70 1.59
N LEU A 189 -37.30 1.37 0.48
CA LEU A 189 -37.86 1.45 -0.86
C LEU A 189 -39.08 0.52 -1.05
N LYS A 190 -39.08 -0.67 -0.42
CA LYS A 190 -40.22 -1.58 -0.44
C LYS A 190 -41.48 -0.95 0.23
N LEU A 191 -41.27 -0.15 1.30
CA LEU A 191 -42.33 0.51 2.01
C LEU A 191 -42.81 1.79 1.30
N THR A 192 -41.89 2.58 0.76
CA THR A 192 -42.18 3.91 0.22
C THR A 192 -42.50 3.93 -1.26
N GLY A 193 -41.98 2.90 -1.97
CA GLY A 193 -41.92 2.90 -3.45
C GLY A 193 -40.84 3.88 -3.99
N PRO A 194 -40.65 3.89 -5.31
CA PRO A 194 -39.61 4.69 -5.98
C PRO A 194 -39.88 6.20 -6.00
N SER A 195 -41.08 6.62 -5.64
CA SER A 195 -41.51 8.03 -5.58
C SER A 195 -42.26 8.29 -4.29
N PRO A 196 -41.56 8.39 -3.14
CA PRO A 196 -42.18 8.56 -1.85
C PRO A 196 -42.94 9.90 -1.76
N ASP A 197 -44.16 9.86 -1.15
CA ASP A 197 -44.92 11.06 -0.84
C ASP A 197 -44.24 11.79 0.33
N LYS A 198 -43.74 13.01 0.08
CA LYS A 198 -43.04 13.82 1.06
C LYS A 198 -43.93 14.34 2.23
N TYR A 199 -45.25 14.27 2.06
CA TYR A 199 -46.20 14.69 3.08
C TYR A 199 -46.76 13.53 3.92
N ARG A 200 -46.44 12.28 3.53
CA ARG A 200 -46.87 11.08 4.23
C ARG A 200 -45.90 10.74 5.36
N ASP A 201 -46.43 10.54 6.57
CA ASP A 201 -45.67 9.88 7.63
C ASP A 201 -45.70 8.36 7.41
N TYR A 202 -44.57 7.77 7.11
CA TYR A 202 -44.39 6.33 6.92
C TYR A 202 -44.16 5.57 8.22
N GLY A 203 -43.93 6.27 9.34
CA GLY A 203 -43.75 5.70 10.67
C GLY A 203 -42.58 4.73 10.76
N PHE A 204 -41.43 5.07 10.14
CA PHE A 204 -40.25 4.19 10.00
C PHE A 204 -39.82 3.55 11.33
N GLY A 205 -39.75 4.31 12.42
CA GLY A 205 -39.35 3.79 13.72
C GLY A 205 -40.30 2.71 14.30
N ARG A 206 -41.53 2.61 13.76
CA ARG A 206 -42.52 1.59 14.18
C ARG A 206 -42.61 0.43 13.18
N VAL A 207 -42.47 0.73 11.89
CA VAL A 207 -42.66 -0.23 10.79
C VAL A 207 -41.38 -0.94 10.43
N LEU A 208 -40.27 -0.24 10.53
CA LEU A 208 -38.89 -0.73 10.20
C LEU A 208 -37.92 -0.38 11.34
N PRO A 209 -38.18 -0.80 12.60
CA PRO A 209 -37.35 -0.44 13.75
C PRO A 209 -35.91 -0.91 13.57
N ASP A 210 -35.70 -2.11 13.04
CA ASP A 210 -34.38 -2.70 12.83
C ASP A 210 -33.56 -1.88 11.81
N VAL A 211 -34.19 -1.38 10.75
CA VAL A 211 -33.54 -0.51 9.73
C VAL A 211 -33.13 0.82 10.35
N VAL A 212 -33.99 1.41 11.21
CA VAL A 212 -33.65 2.68 11.88
C VAL A 212 -32.48 2.47 12.85
N GLU A 213 -32.48 1.36 13.59
CA GLU A 213 -31.38 1.02 14.51
C GLU A 213 -30.07 0.77 13.74
N ASP A 214 -30.11 0.00 12.63
CA ASP A 214 -28.91 -0.25 11.82
C ASP A 214 -28.35 1.05 11.22
N LEU A 215 -29.17 1.93 10.66
CA LEU A 215 -28.72 3.23 10.15
C LEU A 215 -28.02 4.08 11.22
N VAL A 216 -28.49 4.03 12.48
CA VAL A 216 -27.83 4.70 13.60
C VAL A 216 -26.46 4.07 13.87
N LEU A 217 -26.39 2.72 13.89
CA LEU A 217 -25.12 1.99 14.08
C LEU A 217 -24.12 2.29 12.96
N GLN A 218 -24.57 2.31 11.70
CA GLN A 218 -23.72 2.64 10.56
C GLN A 218 -23.23 4.10 10.63
N SER A 219 -24.06 5.03 11.07
CA SER A 219 -23.65 6.42 11.29
C SER A 219 -22.56 6.54 12.36
N MET A 220 -22.68 5.81 13.47
CA MET A 220 -21.66 5.78 14.53
C MET A 220 -20.36 5.12 14.03
N ALA A 221 -20.48 4.02 13.30
CA ALA A 221 -19.32 3.33 12.71
C ALA A 221 -18.56 4.25 11.74
N LEU A 222 -19.28 5.02 10.90
CA LEU A 222 -18.67 5.98 9.99
C LEU A 222 -17.98 7.12 10.73
N THR A 223 -18.58 7.61 11.83
CA THR A 223 -17.93 8.62 12.68
C THR A 223 -16.61 8.10 13.26
N ASN A 224 -16.59 6.87 13.77
CA ASN A 224 -15.35 6.25 14.27
C ASN A 224 -14.26 6.14 13.19
N VAL A 225 -14.66 5.87 11.93
CA VAL A 225 -13.72 5.84 10.80
C VAL A 225 -13.15 7.24 10.54
N VAL A 226 -13.97 8.28 10.58
CA VAL A 226 -13.52 9.68 10.42
C VAL A 226 -12.54 10.06 11.54
N ASP A 227 -12.89 9.78 12.79
CA ASP A 227 -12.05 10.06 13.96
C ASP A 227 -10.68 9.35 13.85
N TYR A 228 -10.66 8.12 13.33
CA TYR A 228 -9.42 7.38 13.11
C TYR A 228 -8.53 7.99 12.01
N ILE A 229 -9.13 8.58 10.98
CA ILE A 229 -8.37 9.21 9.87
C ILE A 229 -7.83 10.59 10.26
N GLU A 230 -8.55 11.32 11.13
CA GLU A 230 -8.21 12.69 11.53
C GLU A 230 -7.26 12.74 12.74
N GLY A 231 -7.17 11.66 13.53
CA GLY A 231 -6.39 11.58 14.77
C GLY A 231 -5.01 11.10 14.62
#